data_b5488c20b5712cc324241228427aa596
#
_entry.id   b5488c20b5712cc324241228427aa596
#
_cell.length_a   1.000
_cell.length_b   1.000
_cell.length_c   1.000
_cell.angle_alpha   90.00
_cell.angle_beta   90.00
_cell.angle_gamma   90.00
#
_symmetry.space_group_name_H-M   'P 1'
#
loop_
_entity.id
_entity.type
_entity.pdbx_description
1 polymer ?
#
loop_
_entity_poly.entity_id
_entity_poly.type
_entity_poly.pdbx_seq_one_letter_code
_entity_poly.pdbx_strand_id
1 'polypeptide(L)'
;GKFPNLKIHLKKRIPRFQTESAENELKSFVHRHFNHFNAGALKECASSLNLFLNNGGNLMVTLSGAMSTAEIGKSLAPLIRNGKVHAITCTGANLEEEIFNLVANSHYERISNWRNLTKKDEKLLHDRGLNRVTDTCIPEEEAIRLVEDKILHQWKNNIAFPHEHLMAILDELEP
;
A
#
# COMPACT_ATOMS: atom_id res chain seq x y z
N GLY A 1 30.95 2.89 -12.06
CA GLY A 1 30.81 2.35 -10.72
C GLY A 1 29.88 1.16 -10.75
N LYS A 2 30.35 0.00 -10.29
CA LYS A 2 29.53 -1.23 -10.17
C LYS A 2 28.65 -1.09 -8.93
N PHE A 3 27.34 -1.19 -9.09
CA PHE A 3 26.42 -1.33 -7.97
C PHE A 3 26.68 -2.67 -7.27
N PRO A 4 26.84 -2.72 -5.93
CA PRO A 4 26.97 -3.98 -5.23
C PRO A 4 25.66 -4.76 -5.32
N ASN A 5 25.77 -6.08 -5.53
CA ASN A 5 24.64 -7.00 -5.62
C ASN A 5 23.83 -6.97 -4.32
N LEU A 6 22.67 -6.38 -4.35
CA LEU A 6 21.69 -6.40 -3.27
C LEU A 6 21.09 -7.82 -3.21
N LYS A 7 21.60 -8.68 -2.34
CA LYS A 7 20.97 -9.97 -2.01
C LYS A 7 19.80 -9.69 -1.06
N ILE A 8 18.60 -9.53 -1.62
CA ILE A 8 17.36 -9.51 -0.82
C ILE A 8 17.11 -10.95 -0.35
N HIS A 9 17.36 -11.20 0.94
CA HIS A 9 16.97 -12.43 1.60
C HIS A 9 15.49 -12.35 2.01
N LEU A 10 14.59 -12.70 1.08
CA LEU A 10 13.18 -12.95 1.41
C LEU A 10 13.09 -14.28 2.19
N LYS A 11 13.09 -14.22 3.52
CA LYS A 11 12.73 -15.34 4.40
C LYS A 11 11.27 -15.17 4.84
N LYS A 12 10.46 -16.07 4.41
CA LYS A 12 9.21 -16.68 4.81
C LYS A 12 8.12 -16.63 3.74
N ARG A 13 7.69 -17.82 3.34
CA ARG A 13 6.50 -18.04 2.50
C ARG A 13 5.27 -17.54 3.24
N ILE A 14 4.64 -16.50 2.71
CA ILE A 14 3.23 -16.22 3.01
C ILE A 14 2.43 -17.41 2.47
N PRO A 15 1.46 -17.97 3.22
CA PRO A 15 0.62 -19.05 2.73
C PRO A 15 0.01 -18.64 1.38
N ARG A 16 0.20 -19.47 0.35
CA ARG A 16 -0.55 -19.34 -0.89
C ARG A 16 -2.02 -19.57 -0.54
N PHE A 17 -2.79 -18.50 -0.47
CA PHE A 17 -4.23 -18.64 -0.62
C PHE A 17 -4.47 -19.30 -1.98
N GLN A 18 -5.28 -20.35 -2.00
CA GLN A 18 -5.70 -21.01 -3.22
C GLN A 18 -6.65 -20.07 -3.97
N THR A 19 -6.07 -19.22 -4.84
CA THR A 19 -6.80 -18.18 -5.58
C THR A 19 -7.23 -18.64 -6.98
N GLU A 20 -6.80 -19.80 -7.45
CA GLU A 20 -7.05 -20.21 -8.84
C GLU A 20 -8.53 -20.38 -9.21
N SER A 21 -9.38 -20.82 -8.28
CA SER A 21 -10.82 -20.97 -8.58
C SER A 21 -11.56 -19.62 -8.56
N ALA A 22 -11.29 -18.77 -7.56
CA ALA A 22 -11.93 -17.48 -7.41
C ALA A 22 -11.49 -16.48 -8.50
N GLU A 23 -10.24 -16.53 -8.94
CA GLU A 23 -9.71 -15.72 -10.04
C GLU A 23 -10.40 -16.03 -11.36
N ASN A 24 -10.66 -17.31 -11.64
CA ASN A 24 -11.40 -17.73 -12.80
C ASN A 24 -12.89 -17.33 -12.76
N GLU A 25 -13.52 -17.36 -11.60
CA GLU A 25 -14.92 -16.94 -11.43
C GLU A 25 -15.10 -15.45 -11.66
N LEU A 26 -14.23 -14.60 -11.06
CA LEU A 26 -14.28 -13.16 -11.24
C LEU A 26 -14.00 -12.75 -12.69
N LYS A 27 -13.01 -13.36 -13.32
CA LYS A 27 -12.71 -13.16 -14.73
C LYS A 27 -13.90 -13.52 -15.62
N SER A 28 -14.53 -14.65 -15.36
CA SER A 28 -15.72 -15.11 -16.09
C SER A 28 -16.91 -14.17 -15.87
N PHE A 29 -17.11 -13.67 -14.66
CA PHE A 29 -18.12 -12.67 -14.34
C PHE A 29 -17.91 -11.38 -15.14
N VAL A 30 -16.69 -10.81 -15.10
CA VAL A 30 -16.36 -9.59 -15.84
C VAL A 30 -16.55 -9.81 -17.35
N HIS A 31 -16.08 -10.91 -17.90
CA HIS A 31 -16.26 -11.22 -19.32
C HIS A 31 -17.71 -11.33 -19.75
N ARG A 32 -18.57 -11.87 -18.90
CA ARG A 32 -20.01 -12.09 -19.20
C ARG A 32 -20.81 -10.78 -19.09
N HIS A 33 -20.51 -9.93 -18.09
CA HIS A 33 -21.38 -8.82 -17.71
C HIS A 33 -20.87 -7.45 -18.13
N PHE A 34 -19.56 -7.25 -18.33
CA PHE A 34 -18.95 -5.96 -18.68
C PHE A 34 -18.83 -5.82 -20.20
N ASN A 35 -19.95 -5.63 -20.90
CA ASN A 35 -19.94 -5.67 -22.36
C ASN A 35 -20.16 -4.31 -23.04
N HIS A 36 -20.73 -3.34 -22.32
CA HIS A 36 -21.15 -2.05 -22.91
C HIS A 36 -20.74 -0.87 -22.05
N PHE A 37 -20.66 0.32 -22.66
CA PHE A 37 -20.35 1.59 -22.01
C PHE A 37 -19.07 1.52 -21.18
N ASN A 38 -19.05 2.17 -20.02
CA ASN A 38 -17.87 2.23 -19.15
C ASN A 38 -17.41 0.84 -18.67
N ALA A 39 -18.32 -0.09 -18.47
CA ALA A 39 -17.97 -1.46 -18.09
C ALA A 39 -17.22 -2.19 -19.21
N GLY A 40 -17.67 -2.03 -20.46
CA GLY A 40 -16.96 -2.53 -21.64
C GLY A 40 -15.58 -1.89 -21.78
N ALA A 41 -15.50 -0.58 -21.68
CA ALA A 41 -14.25 0.15 -21.74
C ALA A 41 -13.25 -0.29 -20.64
N LEU A 42 -13.72 -0.52 -19.40
CA LEU A 42 -12.88 -1.05 -18.32
C LEU A 42 -12.29 -2.42 -18.67
N LYS A 43 -13.10 -3.32 -19.21
CA LYS A 43 -12.64 -4.63 -19.67
C LYS A 43 -11.60 -4.53 -20.78
N GLU A 44 -11.83 -3.67 -21.75
CA GLU A 44 -10.91 -3.43 -22.87
C GLU A 44 -9.58 -2.82 -22.40
N CYS A 45 -9.62 -1.85 -21.49
CA CYS A 45 -8.42 -1.26 -20.87
C CYS A 45 -7.61 -2.32 -20.12
N ALA A 46 -8.25 -3.14 -19.30
CA ALA A 46 -7.57 -4.22 -18.57
C ALA A 46 -6.93 -5.24 -19.51
N SER A 47 -7.63 -5.60 -20.58
CA SER A 47 -7.13 -6.55 -21.59
C SER A 47 -5.94 -5.94 -22.36
N SER A 48 -6.04 -4.69 -22.75
CA SER A 48 -4.97 -3.97 -23.47
C SER A 48 -3.73 -3.79 -22.60
N LEU A 49 -3.89 -3.43 -21.33
CA LEU A 49 -2.78 -3.33 -20.38
C LEU A 49 -2.08 -4.69 -20.21
N ASN A 50 -2.87 -5.76 -20.03
CA ASN A 50 -2.29 -7.10 -19.89
C ASN A 50 -1.51 -7.54 -21.15
N LEU A 51 -2.06 -7.27 -22.33
CA LEU A 51 -1.37 -7.54 -23.60
C LEU A 51 -0.07 -6.71 -23.73
N PHE A 52 -0.11 -5.42 -23.40
CA PHE A 52 1.05 -4.54 -23.40
C PHE A 52 2.17 -5.06 -22.51
N LEU A 53 1.85 -5.44 -21.27
CA LEU A 53 2.81 -5.97 -20.31
C LEU A 53 3.39 -7.33 -20.74
N ASN A 54 2.56 -8.20 -21.31
CA ASN A 54 3.01 -9.51 -21.81
C ASN A 54 3.92 -9.40 -23.04
N ASN A 55 3.82 -8.30 -23.78
CA ASN A 55 4.69 -7.99 -24.90
C ASN A 55 5.96 -7.20 -24.49
N GLY A 56 6.29 -7.15 -23.22
CA GLY A 56 7.48 -6.49 -22.69
C GLY A 56 7.32 -4.99 -22.43
N GLY A 57 6.10 -4.49 -22.38
CA GLY A 57 5.81 -3.10 -21.99
C GLY A 57 6.13 -2.82 -20.52
N ASN A 58 6.54 -1.58 -20.22
CA ASN A 58 6.85 -1.14 -18.87
C ASN A 58 5.70 -0.32 -18.29
N LEU A 59 5.29 -0.63 -17.07
CA LEU A 59 4.25 0.09 -16.33
C LEU A 59 4.87 0.96 -15.24
N MET A 60 4.59 2.25 -15.28
CA MET A 60 4.82 3.17 -14.18
C MET A 60 3.48 3.54 -13.55
N VAL A 61 3.38 3.37 -12.25
CA VAL A 61 2.18 3.73 -11.46
C VAL A 61 2.43 5.04 -10.74
N THR A 62 1.48 5.97 -10.82
CA THR A 62 1.51 7.23 -10.08
C THR A 62 0.40 7.25 -9.04
N LEU A 63 0.74 7.53 -7.78
CA LEU A 63 -0.19 7.53 -6.66
C LEU A 63 -0.31 8.92 -6.06
N SER A 64 -1.54 9.38 -5.88
CA SER A 64 -1.84 10.55 -5.06
C SER A 64 -1.75 10.20 -3.56
N GLY A 65 -1.83 11.22 -2.69
CA GLY A 65 -1.82 11.02 -1.24
C GLY A 65 -2.98 10.15 -0.76
N ALA A 66 -2.81 9.52 0.40
CA ALA A 66 -3.79 8.66 1.08
C ALA A 66 -4.23 7.39 0.33
N MET A 67 -3.56 7.01 -0.74
CA MET A 67 -3.87 5.75 -1.44
C MET A 67 -3.44 4.53 -0.62
N SER A 68 -2.39 4.66 0.19
CA SER A 68 -1.94 3.60 1.12
C SER A 68 -2.89 3.47 2.30
N THR A 69 -3.47 4.56 2.81
CA THR A 69 -4.58 4.49 3.79
C THR A 69 -5.76 3.69 3.24
N ALA A 70 -6.04 3.82 1.93
CA ALA A 70 -7.06 3.03 1.22
C ALA A 70 -6.60 1.59 0.88
N GLU A 71 -5.47 1.15 1.41
CA GLU A 71 -4.91 -0.20 1.25
C GLU A 71 -4.59 -0.59 -0.21
N ILE A 72 -4.23 0.38 -1.07
CA ILE A 72 -3.86 0.09 -2.47
C ILE A 72 -2.67 -0.87 -2.57
N GLY A 73 -1.82 -0.92 -1.56
CA GLY A 73 -0.69 -1.84 -1.46
C GLY A 73 -1.10 -3.31 -1.59
N LYS A 74 -2.28 -3.69 -1.10
CA LYS A 74 -2.83 -5.05 -1.27
C LYS A 74 -2.96 -5.47 -2.74
N SER A 75 -3.27 -4.52 -3.62
CA SER A 75 -3.37 -4.75 -5.07
C SER A 75 -2.02 -4.59 -5.78
N LEU A 76 -1.21 -3.62 -5.36
CA LEU A 76 0.06 -3.33 -6.02
C LEU A 76 1.17 -4.33 -5.68
N ALA A 77 1.25 -4.80 -4.43
CA ALA A 77 2.31 -5.70 -4.01
C ALA A 77 2.39 -7.01 -4.82
N PRO A 78 1.27 -7.69 -5.14
CA PRO A 78 1.31 -8.84 -6.06
C PRO A 78 1.79 -8.47 -7.46
N LEU A 79 1.40 -7.31 -8.00
CA LEU A 79 1.83 -6.87 -9.32
C LEU A 79 3.33 -6.55 -9.35
N ILE A 80 3.87 -5.93 -8.28
CA ILE A 80 5.30 -5.68 -8.11
C ILE A 80 6.08 -7.00 -8.05
N ARG A 81 5.65 -7.95 -7.21
CA ARG A 81 6.30 -9.26 -7.07
C ARG A 81 6.32 -10.06 -8.37
N ASN A 82 5.31 -9.90 -9.19
CA ASN A 82 5.20 -10.55 -10.50
C ASN A 82 5.89 -9.78 -11.62
N GLY A 83 6.62 -8.70 -11.33
CA GLY A 83 7.32 -7.89 -12.31
C GLY A 83 6.40 -7.17 -13.31
N LYS A 84 5.16 -6.88 -12.91
CA LYS A 84 4.18 -6.16 -13.74
C LYS A 84 4.19 -4.65 -13.50
N VAL A 85 4.75 -4.19 -12.39
CA VAL A 85 4.99 -2.77 -12.08
C VAL A 85 6.48 -2.54 -12.07
N HIS A 86 6.98 -1.59 -12.87
CA HIS A 86 8.39 -1.33 -13.10
C HIS A 86 8.88 -0.10 -12.36
N ALA A 87 8.01 0.86 -12.14
CA ALA A 87 8.28 2.07 -11.37
C ALA A 87 7.02 2.56 -10.67
N ILE A 88 7.20 3.18 -9.51
CA ILE A 88 6.12 3.86 -8.78
C ILE A 88 6.61 5.27 -8.45
N THR A 89 5.77 6.27 -8.69
CA THR A 89 5.92 7.60 -8.13
C THR A 89 4.76 7.90 -7.20
N CYS A 90 5.06 8.32 -5.98
CA CYS A 90 4.06 8.59 -4.96
C CYS A 90 4.51 9.72 -4.04
N THR A 91 3.59 10.18 -3.21
CA THR A 91 3.93 11.11 -2.11
C THR A 91 4.63 10.37 -0.98
N GLY A 92 5.42 11.08 -0.17
CA GLY A 92 6.03 10.52 1.04
C GLY A 92 5.00 9.93 2.00
N ALA A 93 3.81 10.52 2.06
CA ALA A 93 2.69 10.02 2.86
C ALA A 93 2.31 8.56 2.50
N ASN A 94 2.34 8.18 1.22
CA ASN A 94 2.06 6.79 0.86
C ASN A 94 3.13 5.81 1.40
N LEU A 95 4.39 6.22 1.44
CA LEU A 95 5.46 5.38 1.97
C LEU A 95 5.33 5.18 3.48
N GLU A 96 5.10 6.26 4.23
CA GLU A 96 4.93 6.18 5.69
C GLU A 96 3.66 5.40 6.06
N GLU A 97 2.55 5.61 5.35
CA GLU A 97 1.30 4.91 5.61
C GLU A 97 1.38 3.41 5.30
N GLU A 98 2.18 2.96 4.33
CA GLU A 98 2.47 1.53 4.14
C GLU A 98 3.20 0.94 5.35
N ILE A 99 4.11 1.70 5.97
CA ILE A 99 4.80 1.28 7.20
C ILE A 99 3.82 1.27 8.38
N PHE A 100 2.97 2.29 8.52
CA PHE A 100 1.92 2.31 9.55
C PHE A 100 0.97 1.12 9.40
N ASN A 101 0.55 0.80 8.19
CA ASN A 101 -0.26 -0.39 7.91
C ASN A 101 0.47 -1.68 8.29
N LEU A 102 1.77 -1.77 8.05
CA LEU A 102 2.56 -2.94 8.40
C LEU A 102 2.56 -3.20 9.92
N VAL A 103 2.73 -2.15 10.72
CA VAL A 103 2.91 -2.27 12.19
C VAL A 103 1.60 -2.20 12.98
N ALA A 104 0.58 -1.52 12.48
CA ALA A 104 -0.60 -1.15 13.26
C ALA A 104 -1.95 -1.39 12.56
N ASN A 105 -2.02 -2.13 11.46
CA ASN A 105 -3.27 -2.35 10.72
C ASN A 105 -4.42 -2.84 11.61
N SER A 106 -4.14 -3.71 12.59
CA SER A 106 -5.13 -4.24 13.53
C SER A 106 -5.70 -3.21 14.50
N HIS A 107 -5.07 -2.04 14.61
CA HIS A 107 -5.49 -0.92 15.48
C HIS A 107 -6.20 0.19 14.71
N TYR A 108 -6.31 0.06 13.39
CA TYR A 108 -7.05 1.02 12.58
C TYR A 108 -8.55 0.92 12.86
N GLU A 109 -9.20 2.08 12.99
CA GLU A 109 -10.65 2.16 13.16
C GLU A 109 -11.30 2.75 11.90
N ARG A 110 -12.46 2.22 11.52
CA ARG A 110 -13.25 2.75 10.41
C ARG A 110 -14.53 3.42 10.91
N ILE A 111 -14.81 4.62 10.40
CA ILE A 111 -15.98 5.43 10.73
C ILE A 111 -16.89 5.55 9.49
N SER A 112 -17.94 4.75 9.43
CA SER A 112 -18.83 4.70 8.26
C SER A 112 -19.59 6.01 8.01
N ASN A 113 -19.92 6.75 9.08
CA ASN A 113 -20.65 8.03 9.01
C ASN A 113 -19.76 9.27 9.08
N TRP A 114 -18.50 9.16 8.68
CA TRP A 114 -17.49 10.21 8.79
C TRP A 114 -17.90 11.59 8.22
N ARG A 115 -18.78 11.61 7.20
CA ARG A 115 -19.28 12.87 6.61
C ARG A 115 -20.18 13.69 7.56
N ASN A 116 -20.73 13.06 8.59
CA ASN A 116 -21.64 13.66 9.56
C ASN A 116 -20.95 13.97 10.90
N LEU A 117 -19.63 13.78 10.98
CA LEU A 117 -18.87 14.10 12.18
C LEU A 117 -18.90 15.60 12.47
N THR A 118 -19.15 15.94 13.74
CA THR A 118 -19.06 17.30 14.24
C THR A 118 -17.65 17.62 14.75
N LYS A 119 -17.37 18.91 15.01
CA LYS A 119 -16.11 19.33 15.64
C LYS A 119 -15.87 18.67 16.99
N LYS A 120 -16.91 18.31 17.73
CA LYS A 120 -16.79 17.60 19.01
C LYS A 120 -16.37 16.15 18.78
N ASP A 121 -16.91 15.50 17.75
CA ASP A 121 -16.55 14.14 17.41
C ASP A 121 -15.08 14.06 16.95
N GLU A 122 -14.65 14.99 16.11
CA GLU A 122 -13.24 15.11 15.68
C GLU A 122 -12.30 15.32 16.87
N LYS A 123 -12.69 16.17 17.84
CA LYS A 123 -11.92 16.33 19.05
C LYS A 123 -11.85 15.04 19.88
N LEU A 124 -12.93 14.31 20.00
CA LEU A 124 -12.94 13.02 20.71
C LEU A 124 -12.02 11.99 20.05
N LEU A 125 -11.98 11.94 18.71
CA LEU A 125 -11.04 11.08 17.99
C LEU A 125 -9.59 11.46 18.29
N HIS A 126 -9.28 12.74 18.20
CA HIS A 126 -7.95 13.27 18.56
C HIS A 126 -7.56 12.95 20.00
N ASP A 127 -8.48 13.17 20.95
CA ASP A 127 -8.23 12.90 22.38
C ASP A 127 -8.05 11.39 22.67
N ARG A 128 -8.49 10.51 21.76
CA ARG A 128 -8.24 9.05 21.77
C ARG A 128 -6.94 8.66 21.05
N GLY A 129 -6.18 9.60 20.54
CA GLY A 129 -4.97 9.32 19.75
C GLY A 129 -5.26 8.75 18.36
N LEU A 130 -6.37 9.15 17.74
CA LEU A 130 -6.78 8.70 16.42
C LEU A 130 -6.68 9.83 15.39
N ASN A 131 -5.90 9.63 14.35
CA ASN A 131 -5.70 10.56 13.24
C ASN A 131 -6.56 10.13 12.05
N ARG A 132 -7.64 10.88 11.78
CA ARG A 132 -8.60 10.49 10.76
C ARG A 132 -8.22 10.96 9.35
N VAL A 133 -8.24 10.03 8.43
CA VAL A 133 -8.14 10.25 6.97
C VAL A 133 -9.42 9.73 6.32
N THR A 134 -10.34 10.61 5.96
CA THR A 134 -11.68 10.29 5.46
C THR A 134 -12.47 9.38 6.43
N ASP A 135 -12.67 8.13 6.13
CA ASP A 135 -13.39 7.16 6.97
C ASP A 135 -12.47 6.27 7.82
N THR A 136 -11.16 6.45 7.71
CA THR A 136 -10.15 5.61 8.36
C THR A 136 -9.40 6.42 9.41
N CYS A 137 -9.20 5.85 10.59
CA CYS A 137 -8.43 6.42 11.67
C CYS A 137 -7.14 5.64 11.89
N ILE A 138 -6.02 6.34 11.85
CA ILE A 138 -4.67 5.83 12.09
C ILE A 138 -4.34 6.08 13.56
N PRO A 139 -3.95 5.05 14.35
CA PRO A 139 -3.59 5.24 15.74
C PRO A 139 -2.27 5.98 15.88
N GLU A 140 -2.22 6.95 16.82
CA GLU A 140 -1.04 7.80 17.06
C GLU A 140 0.12 6.99 17.62
N GLU A 141 -0.10 6.26 18.72
CA GLU A 141 0.97 5.59 19.46
C GLU A 141 1.47 4.33 18.73
N GLU A 142 0.55 3.48 18.28
CA GLU A 142 0.87 2.18 17.69
C GLU A 142 1.44 2.30 16.27
N ALA A 143 1.16 3.39 15.56
CA ALA A 143 1.66 3.62 14.22
C ALA A 143 2.67 4.77 14.17
N ILE A 144 2.20 6.01 14.38
CA ILE A 144 2.99 7.21 14.07
C ILE A 144 4.18 7.32 15.01
N ARG A 145 3.96 7.24 16.35
CA ARG A 145 5.05 7.39 17.33
C ARG A 145 6.03 6.22 17.27
N LEU A 146 5.55 5.02 17.08
CA LEU A 146 6.40 3.85 16.94
C LEU A 146 7.38 3.99 15.76
N VAL A 147 6.89 4.43 14.60
CA VAL A 147 7.73 4.62 13.41
C VAL A 147 8.64 5.84 13.58
N GLU A 148 8.14 6.94 14.13
CA GLU A 148 8.93 8.16 14.42
C GLU A 148 10.13 7.85 15.32
N ASP A 149 9.93 7.13 16.40
CA ASP A 149 10.99 6.75 17.34
C ASP A 149 12.10 5.95 16.65
N LYS A 150 11.72 5.01 15.78
CA LYS A 150 12.69 4.23 15.00
C LYS A 150 13.46 5.09 14.01
N ILE A 151 12.79 6.00 13.30
CA ILE A 151 13.44 6.95 12.39
C ILE A 151 14.43 7.83 13.14
N LEU A 152 14.02 8.41 14.26
CA LEU A 152 14.85 9.28 15.09
C LEU A 152 16.09 8.54 15.62
N HIS A 153 15.94 7.27 15.99
CA HIS A 153 17.06 6.45 16.42
C HIS A 153 18.08 6.25 15.29
N GLN A 154 17.62 5.91 14.09
CA GLN A 154 18.49 5.76 12.91
C GLN A 154 19.20 7.06 12.53
N TRP A 155 18.50 8.20 12.55
CA TRP A 155 19.08 9.49 12.18
C TRP A 155 20.12 10.00 13.16
N LYS A 156 19.97 9.71 14.45
CA LYS A 156 20.97 10.10 15.46
C LYS A 156 22.30 9.38 15.32
N ASN A 157 22.27 8.19 14.79
CA ASN A 157 23.41 7.28 14.79
C ASN A 157 24.07 7.12 13.41
N ASN A 158 23.44 7.62 12.34
CA ASN A 158 23.93 7.39 10.99
C ASN A 158 23.54 8.53 10.03
N ILE A 159 24.46 8.84 9.10
CA ILE A 159 24.17 9.73 7.96
C ILE A 159 24.03 8.83 6.74
N ALA A 160 22.81 8.79 6.18
CA ALA A 160 22.46 7.94 5.05
C ALA A 160 21.42 8.63 4.18
N PHE A 161 21.15 8.06 3.00
CA PHE A 161 20.04 8.53 2.18
C PHE A 161 18.68 8.14 2.77
N PRO A 162 17.60 8.88 2.50
CA PRO A 162 16.27 8.58 3.05
C PRO A 162 15.81 7.14 2.84
N HIS A 163 16.08 6.56 1.66
CA HIS A 163 15.69 5.18 1.36
C HIS A 163 16.49 4.15 2.18
N GLU A 164 17.74 4.44 2.55
CA GLU A 164 18.56 3.56 3.39
C GLU A 164 18.01 3.55 4.82
N HIS A 165 17.58 4.70 5.35
CA HIS A 165 16.92 4.78 6.65
C HIS A 165 15.59 4.01 6.65
N LEU A 166 14.78 4.15 5.60
CA LEU A 166 13.52 3.40 5.47
C LEU A 166 13.76 1.89 5.40
N MET A 167 14.75 1.46 4.64
CA MET A 167 15.10 0.04 4.56
C MET A 167 15.57 -0.51 5.90
N ALA A 168 16.41 0.24 6.63
CA ALA A 168 16.87 -0.16 7.97
C ALA A 168 15.70 -0.32 8.95
N ILE A 169 14.70 0.56 8.89
CA ILE A 169 13.50 0.46 9.72
C ILE A 169 12.69 -0.78 9.34
N LEU A 170 12.50 -1.04 8.05
CA LEU A 170 11.75 -2.22 7.58
C LEU A 170 12.44 -3.54 7.99
N ASP A 171 13.77 -3.56 8.06
CA ASP A 171 14.54 -4.73 8.54
C ASP A 171 14.37 -4.96 10.06
N GLU A 172 14.08 -3.91 10.83
CA GLU A 172 13.81 -3.97 12.27
C GLU A 172 12.35 -4.27 12.63
N LEU A 173 11.42 -4.04 11.68
CA LEU A 173 10.00 -4.30 11.89
C LEU A 173 9.69 -5.75 11.55
N GLU A 174 9.27 -6.51 12.54
CA GLU A 174 8.68 -7.83 12.30
C GLU A 174 7.22 -7.64 11.85
N PRO A 175 6.80 -8.29 10.75
CA PRO A 175 5.41 -8.25 10.27
C PRO A 175 4.45 -9.07 11.14
#